data_6bdb537338f8f80e6cc81b2813e9a0aa
#
_entry.id   6bdb537338f8f80e6cc81b2813e9a0aa
#
_cell.length_a   1.000
_cell.length_b   1.000
_cell.length_c   1.000
_cell.angle_alpha   90.00
_cell.angle_beta   90.00
_cell.angle_gamma   90.00
#
_symmetry.space_group_name_H-M   'P 1'
#
loop_
_entity.id
_entity.type
_entity.pdbx_description
1 polymer ?
#
loop_
_entity_poly.entity_id
_entity_poly.type
_entity_poly.pdbx_seq_one_letter_code
_entity_poly.pdbx_strand_id
1 'polypeptide(L)'
;SMLCILYYNNIPIAHMIGLIATPSNFMAYHMAFDKEYSRFQPGKLVIYHLLNYLKDKEYNVFDFSRGNSLLKKHFSIENSKNYNIYINPNVFVKIKLSFRGLVKQAKQLVKKFLCIIIKRNNGGNHAKCNNNDR
;
A
#
# COMPACT_ATOMS: atom_id res chain seq x y z
N SER A 1 -5.31 -1.89 20.22
CA SER A 1 -4.62 -1.00 19.27
C SER A 1 -3.27 -0.59 19.83
N MET A 2 -2.33 -0.28 18.94
CA MET A 2 -0.98 0.16 19.28
C MET A 2 -0.66 1.40 18.47
N LEU A 3 -0.03 2.40 19.12
CA LEU A 3 0.50 3.60 18.49
C LEU A 3 2.02 3.59 18.65
N CYS A 4 2.74 3.66 17.54
CA CYS A 4 4.19 3.83 17.49
C CYS A 4 4.50 5.23 16.96
N ILE A 5 5.34 5.98 17.67
CA ILE A 5 5.76 7.34 17.27
C ILE A 5 7.29 7.35 17.18
N LEU A 6 7.80 7.86 16.07
CA LEU A 6 9.21 8.09 15.84
C LEU A 6 9.54 9.56 16.13
N TYR A 7 10.52 9.78 17.01
CA TYR A 7 11.02 11.09 17.37
C TYR A 7 12.42 11.35 16.80
N TYR A 8 12.67 12.58 16.42
CA TYR A 8 13.99 13.11 16.11
C TYR A 8 14.19 14.41 16.91
N ASN A 9 15.17 14.46 17.80
CA ASN A 9 15.42 15.59 18.71
C ASN A 9 14.15 16.04 19.46
N ASN A 10 13.40 15.11 20.04
CA ASN A 10 12.13 15.33 20.74
C ASN A 10 10.97 15.84 19.86
N ILE A 11 11.14 15.90 18.54
CA ILE A 11 10.09 16.27 17.59
C ILE A 11 9.50 14.98 17.02
N PRO A 12 8.17 14.75 17.06
CA PRO A 12 7.54 13.59 16.45
C PRO A 12 7.56 13.76 14.91
N ILE A 13 8.27 12.87 14.21
CA ILE A 13 8.47 12.97 12.75
C ILE A 13 7.72 11.90 11.96
N ALA A 14 7.28 10.83 12.60
CA ALA A 14 6.43 9.82 11.98
C ALA A 14 5.63 9.07 13.03
N HIS A 15 4.51 8.49 12.61
CA HIS A 15 3.74 7.58 13.44
C HIS A 15 3.15 6.43 12.63
N MET A 16 2.87 5.33 13.33
CA MET A 16 2.10 4.21 12.82
C MET A 16 1.08 3.79 13.86
N ILE A 17 -0.17 3.67 13.43
CA ILE A 17 -1.27 3.10 14.21
C ILE A 17 -1.53 1.70 13.67
N GLY A 18 -1.62 0.72 14.55
CA GLY A 18 -1.98 -0.63 14.18
C GLY A 18 -2.99 -1.26 15.12
N LEU A 19 -3.62 -2.31 14.63
CA LEU A 19 -4.60 -3.11 15.33
C LEU A 19 -3.98 -4.47 15.66
N ILE A 20 -4.20 -4.93 16.87
CA ILE A 20 -3.85 -6.27 17.29
C ILE A 20 -5.04 -7.15 16.92
N ALA A 21 -4.95 -7.83 15.76
CA ALA A 21 -6.05 -8.63 15.24
C ALA A 21 -6.20 -9.95 16.00
N THR A 22 -5.07 -10.55 16.39
CA THR A 22 -4.97 -11.71 17.28
C THR A 22 -3.76 -11.52 18.19
N PRO A 23 -3.55 -12.32 19.22
CA PRO A 23 -2.39 -12.20 20.11
C PRO A 23 -1.03 -12.19 19.41
N SER A 24 -0.95 -12.79 18.22
CA SER A 24 0.29 -12.90 17.43
C SER A 24 0.30 -12.13 16.12
N ASN A 25 -0.81 -11.42 15.77
CA ASN A 25 -0.94 -10.74 14.47
C ASN A 25 -1.16 -9.25 14.66
N PHE A 26 -0.26 -8.45 14.11
CA PHE A 26 -0.35 -7.01 14.05
C PHE A 26 -0.76 -6.57 12.64
N MET A 27 -1.79 -5.73 12.53
CA MET A 27 -2.25 -5.16 11.27
C MET A 27 -1.97 -3.65 11.26
N ALA A 28 -1.15 -3.18 10.33
CA ALA A 28 -0.90 -1.76 10.11
C ALA A 28 -2.15 -1.09 9.55
N TYR A 29 -2.69 -0.09 10.26
CA TYR A 29 -3.91 0.60 9.89
C TYR A 29 -3.64 1.95 9.22
N HIS A 30 -2.80 2.78 9.85
CA HIS A 30 -2.49 4.11 9.37
C HIS A 30 -1.03 4.46 9.65
N MET A 31 -0.38 5.12 8.69
CA MET A 31 0.96 5.64 8.84
C MET A 31 1.04 7.02 8.19
N ALA A 32 1.68 7.96 8.89
CA ALA A 32 2.04 9.25 8.33
C ALA A 32 3.42 9.69 8.82
N PHE A 33 4.03 10.62 8.10
CA PHE A 33 5.30 11.21 8.45
C PHE A 33 5.36 12.66 8.00
N ASP A 34 6.20 13.45 8.66
CA ASP A 34 6.45 14.82 8.29
C ASP A 34 7.33 14.88 7.02
N LYS A 35 6.85 15.61 6.01
CA LYS A 35 7.51 15.75 4.70
C LYS A 35 8.86 16.47 4.78
N GLU A 36 9.07 17.34 5.75
CA GLU A 36 10.34 18.03 5.95
C GLU A 36 11.47 17.05 6.23
N TYR A 37 11.14 15.91 6.87
CA TYR A 37 12.08 14.84 7.21
C TYR A 37 12.14 13.72 6.17
N SER A 38 11.50 13.88 4.98
CA SER A 38 11.40 12.83 3.95
C SER A 38 12.75 12.25 3.51
N ARG A 39 13.82 13.07 3.51
CA ARG A 39 15.20 12.63 3.20
C ARG A 39 15.70 11.50 4.10
N PHE A 40 15.23 11.43 5.33
CA PHE A 40 15.58 10.38 6.31
C PHE A 40 14.70 9.13 6.19
N GLN A 41 13.71 9.13 5.30
CA GLN A 41 12.77 8.04 5.07
C GLN A 41 12.06 7.58 6.36
N PRO A 42 11.45 8.49 7.16
CA PRO A 42 10.94 8.18 8.49
C PRO A 42 9.84 7.11 8.49
N GLY A 43 9.11 6.96 7.37
CA GLY A 43 8.16 5.86 7.20
C GLY A 43 8.81 4.47 7.17
N LYS A 44 10.03 4.34 6.63
CA LYS A 44 10.78 3.08 6.70
C LYS A 44 11.34 2.83 8.08
N LEU A 45 11.84 3.89 8.72
CA LEU A 45 12.41 3.79 10.07
C LEU A 45 11.36 3.35 11.09
N VAL A 46 10.16 3.94 11.07
CA VAL A 46 9.10 3.56 12.01
C VAL A 46 8.69 2.09 11.82
N ILE A 47 8.62 1.60 10.57
CA ILE A 47 8.33 0.18 10.30
C ILE A 47 9.48 -0.70 10.82
N TYR A 48 10.72 -0.35 10.53
CA TYR A 48 11.88 -1.13 10.98
C TYR A 48 11.91 -1.30 12.50
N HIS A 49 11.76 -0.21 13.25
CA HIS A 49 11.73 -0.26 14.71
C HIS A 49 10.52 -1.03 15.24
N LEU A 50 9.36 -0.86 14.60
CA LEU A 50 8.17 -1.58 15.00
C LEU A 50 8.29 -3.09 14.75
N LEU A 51 8.85 -3.50 13.61
CA LEU A 51 9.09 -4.92 13.32
C LEU A 51 10.02 -5.58 14.34
N ASN A 52 11.10 -4.90 14.75
CA ASN A 52 11.98 -5.39 15.80
C ASN A 52 11.24 -5.52 17.13
N TYR A 53 10.48 -4.51 17.53
CA TYR A 53 9.68 -4.55 18.75
C TYR A 53 8.67 -5.70 18.73
N LEU A 54 7.95 -5.89 17.61
CA LEU A 54 6.95 -6.96 17.48
C LEU A 54 7.59 -8.34 17.51
N LYS A 55 8.79 -8.50 16.90
CA LYS A 55 9.57 -9.73 16.98
C LYS A 55 9.94 -10.08 18.43
N ASP A 56 10.40 -9.10 19.21
CA ASP A 56 10.76 -9.29 20.63
C ASP A 56 9.52 -9.62 21.50
N LYS A 57 8.32 -9.27 21.02
CA LYS A 57 7.02 -9.59 21.63
C LYS A 57 6.36 -10.83 21.04
N GLU A 58 7.10 -11.63 20.26
CA GLU A 58 6.65 -12.91 19.68
C GLU A 58 5.46 -12.78 18.72
N TYR A 59 5.31 -11.61 18.06
CA TYR A 59 4.35 -11.49 16.96
C TYR A 59 4.88 -12.22 15.73
N ASN A 60 4.01 -13.05 15.10
CA ASN A 60 4.36 -13.87 13.95
C ASN A 60 4.02 -13.21 12.62
N VAL A 61 3.02 -12.34 12.61
CA VAL A 61 2.50 -11.73 11.39
C VAL A 61 2.43 -10.21 11.52
N PHE A 62 3.00 -9.52 10.54
CA PHE A 62 2.82 -8.10 10.29
C PHE A 62 2.04 -7.92 8.99
N ASP A 63 0.76 -7.56 9.09
CA ASP A 63 -0.09 -7.30 7.94
C ASP A 63 -0.05 -5.81 7.58
N PHE A 64 0.44 -5.51 6.39
CA PHE A 64 0.47 -4.15 5.83
C PHE A 64 -0.90 -3.64 5.38
N SER A 65 -2.00 -4.39 5.61
CA SER A 65 -3.34 -4.03 5.18
C SER A 65 -3.43 -3.83 3.65
N ARG A 66 -4.49 -3.20 3.17
CA ARG A 66 -4.79 -3.08 1.74
C ARG A 66 -3.83 -2.13 0.99
N GLY A 67 -3.73 -2.36 -0.30
CA GLY A 67 -2.99 -1.51 -1.23
C GLY A 67 -1.61 -2.05 -1.59
N ASN A 68 -1.06 -1.51 -2.68
CA ASN A 68 0.20 -1.95 -3.26
C ASN A 68 1.12 -0.73 -3.41
N SER A 69 1.90 -0.43 -2.38
CA SER A 69 2.90 0.65 -2.41
C SER A 69 4.32 0.07 -2.52
N LEU A 70 5.25 0.89 -3.01
CA LEU A 70 6.68 0.51 -3.06
C LEU A 70 7.22 0.16 -1.66
N LEU A 71 6.75 0.88 -0.64
CA LEU A 71 7.13 0.62 0.75
C LEU A 71 6.71 -0.79 1.19
N LYS A 72 5.47 -1.19 0.88
CA LYS A 72 4.98 -2.54 1.20
C LYS A 72 5.77 -3.62 0.48
N LYS A 73 6.05 -3.45 -0.81
CA LYS A 73 6.88 -4.37 -1.59
C LYS A 73 8.29 -4.54 -1.04
N HIS A 74 8.82 -3.51 -0.38
CA HIS A 74 10.16 -3.57 0.21
C HIS A 74 10.22 -4.46 1.46
N PHE A 75 9.15 -4.49 2.24
CA PHE A 75 9.11 -5.21 3.51
C PHE A 75 8.30 -6.51 3.46
N SER A 76 7.36 -6.68 2.53
CA SER A 76 6.51 -7.88 2.48
C SER A 76 7.20 -9.03 1.75
N ILE A 77 7.06 -10.22 2.32
CA ILE A 77 7.51 -11.48 1.74
C ILE A 77 6.38 -12.11 0.93
N GLU A 78 5.14 -12.00 1.42
CA GLU A 78 3.95 -12.61 0.84
C GLU A 78 2.88 -11.59 0.50
N ASN A 79 2.05 -11.92 -0.49
CA ASN A 79 0.89 -11.12 -0.88
C ASN A 79 -0.37 -11.98 -0.81
N SER A 80 -1.38 -11.49 -0.07
CA SER A 80 -2.72 -12.06 -0.05
C SER A 80 -3.68 -11.31 -0.96
N LYS A 81 -4.69 -12.01 -1.49
CA LYS A 81 -5.76 -11.39 -2.28
C LYS A 81 -6.97 -11.14 -1.39
N ASN A 82 -7.44 -9.90 -1.37
CA ASN A 82 -8.68 -9.53 -0.69
C ASN A 82 -9.84 -9.50 -1.70
N TYR A 83 -10.97 -10.07 -1.31
CA TYR A 83 -12.18 -10.13 -2.13
C TYR A 83 -13.29 -9.32 -1.46
N ASN A 84 -14.07 -8.60 -2.28
CA ASN A 84 -15.32 -7.99 -1.81
C ASN A 84 -16.45 -8.99 -2.07
N ILE A 85 -17.16 -9.37 -1.02
CA ILE A 85 -18.31 -10.27 -1.10
C ILE A 85 -19.57 -9.42 -1.01
N TYR A 86 -20.48 -9.61 -1.96
CA TYR A 86 -21.79 -8.94 -2.00
C TYR A 86 -22.88 -10.00 -1.85
N ILE A 87 -23.54 -10.01 -0.70
CA ILE A 87 -24.62 -10.95 -0.42
C ILE A 87 -25.93 -10.31 -0.89
N ASN A 88 -26.64 -11.00 -1.79
CA ASN A 88 -27.93 -10.58 -2.35
C ASN A 88 -27.96 -9.11 -2.84
N PRO A 89 -27.10 -8.73 -3.81
CA PRO A 89 -27.01 -7.36 -4.28
C PRO A 89 -28.28 -6.99 -5.05
N ASN A 90 -28.91 -5.85 -4.73
CA ASN A 90 -30.03 -5.31 -5.49
C ASN A 90 -29.56 -4.84 -6.89
N VAL A 91 -30.51 -4.53 -7.78
CA VAL A 91 -30.24 -4.17 -9.19
C VAL A 91 -29.28 -2.97 -9.28
N PHE A 92 -29.43 -1.96 -8.42
CA PHE A 92 -28.56 -0.78 -8.41
C PHE A 92 -27.10 -1.12 -8.08
N VAL A 93 -26.88 -2.05 -7.15
CA VAL A 93 -25.53 -2.52 -6.81
C VAL A 93 -24.93 -3.29 -7.98
N LYS A 94 -25.70 -4.14 -8.67
CA LYS A 94 -25.26 -4.87 -9.88
C LYS A 94 -24.83 -3.90 -10.99
N ILE A 95 -25.62 -2.88 -11.27
CA ILE A 95 -25.32 -1.84 -12.27
C ILE A 95 -24.03 -1.09 -11.87
N LYS A 96 -23.92 -0.64 -10.61
CA LYS A 96 -22.72 0.08 -10.11
C LYS A 96 -21.44 -0.74 -10.20
N LEU A 97 -21.52 -2.05 -9.95
CA LEU A 97 -20.38 -2.97 -10.08
C LEU A 97 -19.96 -3.14 -11.54
N SER A 98 -20.95 -3.29 -12.47
CA SER A 98 -20.71 -3.38 -13.90
C SER A 98 -20.01 -2.12 -14.44
N PHE A 99 -20.51 -0.93 -14.08
CA PHE A 99 -19.88 0.35 -14.44
C PHE A 99 -18.44 0.49 -13.92
N ARG A 100 -18.17 0.07 -12.68
CA ARG A 100 -16.80 0.09 -12.13
C ARG A 100 -15.84 -0.80 -12.91
N GLY A 101 -16.32 -1.96 -13.38
CA GLY A 101 -15.55 -2.85 -14.24
C GLY A 101 -15.17 -2.19 -15.58
N LEU A 102 -16.16 -1.57 -16.24
CA LEU A 102 -15.97 -0.86 -17.51
C LEU A 102 -15.00 0.33 -17.39
N VAL A 103 -15.15 1.14 -16.34
CA VAL A 103 -14.26 2.28 -16.08
C VAL A 103 -12.83 1.80 -15.82
N LYS A 104 -12.64 0.68 -15.11
CA LYS A 104 -11.31 0.12 -14.85
C LYS A 104 -10.65 -0.36 -16.16
N GLN A 105 -11.40 -1.04 -17.02
CA GLN A 105 -10.92 -1.47 -18.35
C GLN A 105 -10.57 -0.28 -19.24
N ALA A 106 -11.42 0.75 -19.30
CA ALA A 106 -11.17 1.97 -20.07
C ALA A 106 -9.89 2.68 -19.60
N LYS A 107 -9.68 2.83 -18.27
CA LYS A 107 -8.45 3.40 -17.73
C LYS A 107 -7.20 2.60 -18.10
N GLN A 108 -7.28 1.28 -18.11
CA GLN A 108 -6.15 0.43 -18.52
C GLN A 108 -5.83 0.58 -20.01
N LEU A 109 -6.85 0.68 -20.86
CA LEU A 109 -6.68 0.92 -22.30
C LEU A 109 -6.01 2.28 -22.56
N VAL A 110 -6.51 3.36 -21.95
CA VAL A 110 -5.90 4.70 -22.05
C VAL A 110 -4.44 4.69 -21.59
N LYS A 111 -4.14 4.02 -20.47
CA LYS A 111 -2.75 3.89 -19.98
C LYS A 111 -1.84 3.16 -20.98
N LYS A 112 -2.34 2.09 -21.61
CA LYS A 112 -1.61 1.37 -22.68
C LYS A 112 -1.37 2.26 -23.91
N PHE A 113 -2.39 3.01 -24.36
CA PHE A 113 -2.25 3.93 -25.49
C PHE A 113 -1.26 5.05 -25.20
N LEU A 114 -1.33 5.69 -24.04
CA LEU A 114 -0.37 6.71 -23.63
C LEU A 114 1.06 6.16 -23.58
N CYS A 115 1.24 4.95 -23.08
CA CYS A 115 2.56 4.30 -23.05
C CYS A 115 3.13 4.05 -24.46
N ILE A 116 2.28 3.69 -25.42
CA ILE A 116 2.67 3.50 -26.83
C ILE A 116 3.06 4.84 -27.47
N ILE A 117 2.28 5.91 -27.24
CA ILE A 117 2.56 7.25 -27.77
C ILE A 117 3.87 7.79 -27.22
N ILE A 118 4.12 7.67 -25.90
CA ILE A 118 5.36 8.11 -25.25
C ILE A 118 6.57 7.34 -25.81
N LYS A 119 6.43 6.03 -26.04
CA LYS A 119 7.50 5.23 -26.67
C LYS A 119 7.80 5.67 -28.11
N ARG A 120 6.77 6.10 -28.83
CA ARG A 120 6.92 6.55 -30.22
C ARG A 120 7.59 7.92 -30.32
N ASN A 121 7.34 8.82 -29.36
CA ASN A 121 7.90 10.18 -29.33
C ASN A 121 9.31 10.25 -28.74
N ASN A 122 9.70 9.31 -27.86
CA ASN A 122 11.03 9.28 -27.24
C ASN A 122 11.96 8.31 -27.95
N GLY A 123 12.22 8.47 -29.25
CA GLY A 123 13.10 7.66 -30.09
C GLY A 123 14.16 6.85 -29.32
N GLY A 124 13.86 5.63 -28.93
CA GLY A 124 14.87 4.62 -28.59
C GLY A 124 15.42 4.56 -27.17
N ASN A 125 15.09 5.46 -26.24
CA ASN A 125 15.56 5.36 -24.87
C ASN A 125 14.57 4.59 -23.98
N HIS A 126 15.09 3.55 -23.33
CA HIS A 126 14.38 2.59 -22.47
C HIS A 126 13.57 3.25 -21.34
N ALA A 127 12.35 3.69 -21.61
CA ALA A 127 11.36 3.98 -20.56
C ALA A 127 10.67 2.66 -20.20
N LYS A 128 11.04 2.08 -19.06
CA LYS A 128 10.33 0.94 -18.47
C LYS A 128 8.96 1.40 -18.01
N CYS A 129 7.91 1.12 -18.78
CA CYS A 129 6.54 1.16 -18.29
C CYS A 129 6.36 0.01 -17.29
N ASN A 130 6.32 0.33 -16.02
CA ASN A 130 6.05 -0.66 -14.96
C ASN A 130 4.61 -1.16 -15.09
N ASN A 131 4.42 -2.36 -15.62
CA ASN A 131 3.16 -3.11 -15.65
C ASN A 131 2.94 -3.79 -14.29
N ASN A 132 2.76 -3.03 -13.22
CA ASN A 132 2.51 -3.59 -11.90
C ASN A 132 1.23 -2.99 -11.29
N ASP A 133 0.10 -3.39 -11.86
CA ASP A 133 -1.22 -3.33 -11.21
C ASP A 133 -1.97 -4.63 -11.54
N ARG A 134 -1.61 -5.70 -10.81
CA ARG A 134 -2.47 -6.88 -10.67
C ARG A 134 -3.15 -6.87 -9.33
#